data_b5c1a72f55ada57bf13f0da0005d7f8b
#
_entry.id   b5c1a72f55ada57bf13f0da0005d7f8b
#
_cell.length_a   1.000
_cell.length_b   1.000
_cell.length_c   1.000
_cell.angle_alpha   90.00
_cell.angle_beta   90.00
_cell.angle_gamma   90.00
#
_symmetry.space_group_name_H-M   'P 1'
#
loop_
_entity.id
_entity.type
_entity.pdbx_description
1 polymer ?
#
loop_
_entity_poly.entity_id
_entity_poly.type
_entity_poly.pdbx_seq_one_letter_code
_entity_poly.pdbx_strand_id
1 'polypeptide(L)'
;METTASFVALVIYPSNRSAQIGQADTLLRMAEDAIRSMPGFVAGRLFLSEDGESVISMVEWRDRESFAQFRQSEIGRAGVQLVGELHPKAYYLHPYATVDPSTP
;
A
#
# COMPACT_ATOMS: atom_id res chain seq x y z
N MET A 1 -1.66 12.42 -19.77
CA MET A 1 -0.31 12.34 -19.19
C MET A 1 -0.39 11.47 -17.94
N GLU A 2 0.44 10.47 -17.88
CA GLU A 2 0.45 9.56 -16.72
C GLU A 2 1.05 10.23 -15.51
N THR A 3 0.42 10.00 -14.35
CA THR A 3 0.98 10.44 -13.10
C THR A 3 2.07 9.46 -12.68
N THR A 4 3.27 9.97 -12.47
CA THR A 4 4.40 9.14 -12.05
C THR A 4 4.49 9.18 -10.53
N ALA A 5 4.58 8.01 -9.92
CA ALA A 5 4.80 7.91 -8.50
C ALA A 5 6.24 8.25 -8.16
N SER A 6 6.45 9.05 -7.13
CA SER A 6 7.79 9.32 -6.61
C SER A 6 7.95 8.85 -5.16
N PHE A 7 6.90 8.31 -4.58
CA PHE A 7 6.92 7.82 -3.21
C PHE A 7 6.07 6.55 -3.10
N VAL A 8 6.59 5.53 -2.45
CA VAL A 8 5.90 4.25 -2.29
C VAL A 8 5.88 3.86 -0.82
N ALA A 9 4.70 3.56 -0.31
CA ALA A 9 4.55 2.99 1.02
C ALA A 9 4.33 1.47 0.85
N LEU A 10 5.31 0.69 1.30
CA LEU A 10 5.24 -0.76 1.25
C LEU A 10 5.07 -1.29 2.66
N VAL A 11 4.01 -2.04 2.89
CA VAL A 11 3.67 -2.54 4.22
C VAL A 11 3.48 -4.04 4.17
N ILE A 12 4.15 -4.72 5.09
CA ILE A 12 4.08 -6.18 5.21
C ILE A 12 3.27 -6.50 6.47
N TYR A 13 2.17 -7.21 6.28
CA TYR A 13 1.29 -7.64 7.37
C TYR A 13 1.51 -9.12 7.63
N PRO A 14 1.88 -9.50 8.86
CA PRO A 14 1.93 -10.91 9.21
C PRO A 14 0.57 -11.58 9.03
N SER A 15 0.56 -12.79 8.55
CA SER A 15 -0.67 -13.54 8.29
C SER A 15 -0.42 -15.03 8.46
N ASN A 16 -1.38 -15.83 8.06
CA ASN A 16 -1.22 -17.28 7.95
C ASN A 16 -2.09 -17.74 6.79
N ARG A 17 -1.87 -18.97 6.36
CA ARG A 17 -2.50 -19.47 5.14
C ARG A 17 -4.03 -19.44 5.19
N SER A 18 -4.62 -19.67 6.36
CA SER A 18 -6.08 -19.68 6.48
C SER A 18 -6.69 -18.26 6.54
N ALA A 19 -5.91 -17.27 6.97
CA ALA A 19 -6.40 -15.91 7.15
C ALA A 19 -6.00 -14.96 6.01
N GLN A 20 -5.05 -15.37 5.18
CA GLN A 20 -4.39 -14.50 4.22
C GLN A 20 -5.37 -13.81 3.26
N ILE A 21 -6.27 -14.56 2.65
CA ILE A 21 -7.21 -14.01 1.66
C ILE A 21 -8.20 -13.05 2.32
N GLY A 22 -8.75 -13.43 3.46
CA GLY A 22 -9.69 -12.57 4.18
C GLY A 22 -9.05 -11.26 4.63
N GLN A 23 -7.80 -11.34 5.08
CA GLN A 23 -7.04 -10.17 5.48
C GLN A 23 -6.77 -9.26 4.28
N ALA A 24 -6.39 -9.84 3.15
CA ALA A 24 -6.17 -9.07 1.92
C ALA A 24 -7.46 -8.40 1.44
N ASP A 25 -8.59 -9.09 1.51
CA ASP A 25 -9.88 -8.52 1.12
C ASP A 25 -10.26 -7.34 2.01
N THR A 26 -9.99 -7.43 3.30
CA THR A 26 -10.24 -6.32 4.23
C THR A 26 -9.39 -5.10 3.87
N LEU A 27 -8.11 -5.31 3.62
CA LEU A 27 -7.21 -4.23 3.24
C LEU A 27 -7.61 -3.62 1.89
N LEU A 28 -8.04 -4.44 0.95
CA LEU A 28 -8.50 -3.97 -0.35
C LEU A 28 -9.71 -3.04 -0.21
N ARG A 29 -10.70 -3.42 0.58
CA ARG A 29 -11.89 -2.58 0.81
C ARG A 29 -11.51 -1.26 1.46
N MET A 30 -10.62 -1.29 2.45
CA MET A 30 -10.15 -0.08 3.09
C MET A 30 -9.49 0.86 2.09
N ALA A 31 -8.67 0.32 1.19
CA ALA A 31 -8.01 1.12 0.17
C ALA A 31 -9.01 1.70 -0.82
N GLU A 32 -9.97 0.91 -1.27
CA GLU A 32 -10.99 1.37 -2.21
C GLU A 32 -11.88 2.46 -1.58
N ASP A 33 -12.22 2.32 -0.32
CA ASP A 33 -13.14 3.24 0.34
C ASP A 33 -12.43 4.51 0.81
N ALA A 34 -11.17 4.44 1.20
CA ALA A 34 -10.49 5.53 1.88
C ALA A 34 -9.37 6.18 1.06
N ILE A 35 -8.61 5.40 0.30
CA ILE A 35 -7.38 5.88 -0.32
C ILE A 35 -7.58 6.30 -1.77
N ARG A 36 -8.44 5.60 -2.51
CA ARG A 36 -8.62 5.80 -3.95
C ARG A 36 -8.86 7.26 -4.33
N SER A 37 -9.63 7.99 -3.55
CA SER A 37 -10.01 9.36 -3.87
C SER A 37 -9.07 10.41 -3.26
N MET A 38 -8.02 9.99 -2.55
CA MET A 38 -7.10 10.94 -1.94
C MET A 38 -6.25 11.65 -2.98
N PRO A 39 -6.02 12.97 -2.81
CA PRO A 39 -5.13 13.69 -3.71
C PRO A 39 -3.73 13.06 -3.73
N GLY A 40 -3.20 12.87 -4.92
CA GLY A 40 -1.86 12.31 -5.08
C GLY A 40 -1.77 10.80 -5.05
N PHE A 41 -2.87 10.10 -4.84
CA PHE A 41 -2.88 8.64 -4.96
C PHE A 41 -2.64 8.28 -6.43
N VAL A 42 -1.71 7.34 -6.68
CA VAL A 42 -1.39 6.88 -8.03
C VAL A 42 -1.91 5.48 -8.28
N ALA A 43 -1.54 4.53 -7.44
CA ALA A 43 -1.95 3.14 -7.60
C ALA A 43 -1.72 2.38 -6.31
N GLY A 44 -2.45 1.28 -6.14
CA GLY A 44 -2.26 0.38 -5.02
C GLY A 44 -2.28 -1.06 -5.50
N ARG A 45 -1.48 -1.90 -4.85
CA ARG A 45 -1.43 -3.32 -5.11
C ARG A 45 -1.37 -4.09 -3.82
N LEU A 46 -2.01 -5.25 -3.83
CA LEU A 46 -1.90 -6.19 -2.73
C LEU A 46 -1.31 -7.49 -3.24
N PHE A 47 -0.40 -8.04 -2.48
CA PHE A 47 0.26 -9.29 -2.81
C PHE A 47 0.07 -10.30 -1.70
N LEU A 48 -0.10 -11.54 -2.06
CA LEU A 48 -0.11 -12.65 -1.12
C LEU A 48 1.23 -13.37 -1.24
N SER A 49 1.95 -13.52 -0.13
CA SER A 49 3.20 -14.27 -0.18
C SER A 49 2.90 -15.74 -0.46
N GLU A 50 3.80 -16.37 -1.20
CA GLU A 50 3.61 -17.76 -1.61
C GLU A 50 3.60 -18.72 -0.43
N ASP A 51 4.35 -18.38 0.63
CA ASP A 51 4.38 -19.20 1.83
C ASP A 51 3.13 -19.06 2.71
N GLY A 52 2.22 -18.14 2.38
CA GLY A 52 0.99 -17.92 3.13
C GLY A 52 1.15 -17.11 4.40
N GLU A 53 2.34 -16.61 4.68
CA GLU A 53 2.64 -15.97 5.98
C GLU A 53 2.53 -14.45 5.96
N SER A 54 2.32 -13.83 4.80
CA SER A 54 2.27 -12.38 4.70
C SER A 54 1.26 -11.90 3.67
N VAL A 55 0.67 -10.74 3.93
CA VAL A 55 -0.02 -9.93 2.93
C VAL A 55 0.82 -8.66 2.78
N ILE A 56 1.10 -8.27 1.55
CA ILE A 56 1.95 -7.11 1.27
C ILE A 56 1.13 -6.08 0.52
N SER A 57 1.14 -4.85 1.04
CA SER A 57 0.47 -3.71 0.41
C SER A 57 1.53 -2.78 -0.16
N MET A 58 1.34 -2.36 -1.40
CA MET A 58 2.23 -1.38 -2.02
C MET A 58 1.36 -0.26 -2.58
N VAL A 59 1.45 0.92 -1.97
CA VAL A 59 0.66 2.08 -2.38
C VAL A 59 1.61 3.13 -2.92
N GLU A 60 1.35 3.55 -4.15
CA GLU A 60 2.17 4.52 -4.85
C GLU A 60 1.51 5.88 -4.77
N TRP A 61 2.29 6.90 -4.43
CA TRP A 61 1.85 8.28 -4.29
C TRP A 61 2.65 9.18 -5.22
N ARG A 62 2.02 10.25 -5.68
CA ARG A 62 2.69 11.24 -6.53
C ARG A 62 3.94 11.79 -5.84
N ASP A 63 3.85 12.06 -4.54
CA ASP A 63 4.96 12.57 -3.76
C ASP A 63 4.76 12.25 -2.28
N ARG A 64 5.80 12.50 -1.50
CA ARG A 64 5.78 12.23 -0.07
C ARG A 64 4.74 13.09 0.65
N GLU A 65 4.55 14.32 0.21
CA GLU A 65 3.60 15.22 0.83
C GLU A 65 2.18 14.71 0.72
N SER A 66 1.80 14.16 -0.43
CA SER A 66 0.48 13.55 -0.61
C SER A 66 0.24 12.41 0.38
N PHE A 67 1.26 11.57 0.57
CA PHE A 67 1.20 10.51 1.57
C PHE A 67 1.06 11.07 2.98
N ALA A 68 1.83 12.11 3.31
CA ALA A 68 1.78 12.73 4.63
C ALA A 68 0.39 13.33 4.90
N GLN A 69 -0.20 13.97 3.92
CA GLN A 69 -1.55 14.50 4.04
C GLN A 69 -2.57 13.40 4.31
N PHE A 70 -2.44 12.28 3.62
CA PHE A 70 -3.29 11.12 3.89
C PHE A 70 -3.12 10.63 5.33
N ARG A 71 -1.87 10.48 5.78
CA ARG A 71 -1.57 10.02 7.15
C ARG A 71 -2.16 10.95 8.21
N GLN A 72 -2.23 12.24 7.93
CA GLN A 72 -2.76 13.24 8.86
C GLN A 72 -4.27 13.38 8.78
N SER A 73 -4.90 12.88 7.72
CA SER A 73 -6.35 12.94 7.58
C SER A 73 -7.04 12.06 8.62
N GLU A 74 -8.30 12.35 8.90
CA GLU A 74 -9.08 11.55 9.84
C GLU A 74 -9.17 10.10 9.37
N ILE A 75 -9.41 9.89 8.08
CA ILE A 75 -9.48 8.54 7.50
C ILE A 75 -8.14 7.82 7.61
N GLY A 76 -7.05 8.53 7.33
CA GLY A 76 -5.72 7.95 7.41
C GLY A 76 -5.34 7.55 8.82
N ARG A 77 -5.67 8.39 9.79
CA ARG A 77 -5.38 8.07 11.20
C ARG A 77 -6.20 6.88 11.67
N ALA A 78 -7.46 6.82 11.29
CA ALA A 78 -8.30 5.67 11.63
C ALA A 78 -7.77 4.39 11.00
N GLY A 79 -7.32 4.45 9.75
CA GLY A 79 -6.73 3.31 9.06
C GLY A 79 -5.46 2.82 9.73
N VAL A 80 -4.56 3.74 10.08
CA VAL A 80 -3.31 3.40 10.77
C VAL A 80 -3.60 2.72 12.11
N GLN A 81 -4.56 3.23 12.85
CA GLN A 81 -4.92 2.64 14.14
C GLN A 81 -5.47 1.22 13.95
N LEU A 82 -6.32 1.03 12.95
CA LEU A 82 -6.94 -0.27 12.70
C LEU A 82 -5.89 -1.32 12.27
N VAL A 83 -5.02 -0.96 11.33
CA VAL A 83 -4.00 -1.90 10.86
C VAL A 83 -2.86 -2.07 11.84
N GLY A 84 -2.67 -1.13 12.76
CA GLY A 84 -1.61 -1.22 13.77
C GLY A 84 -1.73 -2.47 14.63
N GLU A 85 -2.94 -2.97 14.84
CA GLU A 85 -3.17 -4.19 15.60
C GLU A 85 -2.65 -5.45 14.91
N LEU A 86 -2.37 -5.36 13.60
CA LEU A 86 -1.82 -6.45 12.82
C LEU A 86 -0.30 -6.52 12.89
N HIS A 87 0.33 -5.61 13.63
CA HIS A 87 1.78 -5.51 13.78
C HIS A 87 2.50 -5.44 12.43
N PRO A 88 2.12 -4.48 11.56
CA PRO A 88 2.73 -4.37 10.24
C PRO A 88 4.15 -3.84 10.31
N LYS A 89 4.94 -4.18 9.29
CA LYS A 89 6.26 -3.60 9.06
C LYS A 89 6.18 -2.74 7.82
N ALA A 90 6.49 -1.44 7.96
CA ALA A 90 6.36 -0.49 6.86
C ALA A 90 7.72 -0.03 6.37
N TYR A 91 7.81 0.14 5.05
CA TYR A 91 8.97 0.72 4.39
C TYR A 91 8.49 1.87 3.51
N TYR A 92 9.21 2.99 3.57
CA TYR A 92 8.90 4.16 2.75
C TYR A 92 10.01 4.30 1.72
N LEU A 93 9.63 4.24 0.46
CA LEU A 93 10.56 4.01 -0.63
C LEU A 93 10.50 5.14 -1.65
N HIS A 94 11.64 5.44 -2.23
CA HIS A 94 11.71 6.34 -3.38
C HIS A 94 12.11 5.49 -4.59
N PRO A 95 11.33 5.49 -5.67
CA PRO A 95 11.72 4.78 -6.87
C PRO A 95 13.08 5.27 -7.36
N TYR A 96 13.95 4.35 -7.72
CA TYR A 96 15.28 4.68 -8.20
C TYR A 96 15.40 4.43 -9.71
N ALA A 97 15.03 3.25 -10.15
CA ALA A 97 15.13 2.90 -11.55
C ALA A 97 14.16 1.77 -11.89
N THR A 98 13.76 1.73 -13.13
CA THR A 98 12.95 0.65 -13.67
C THR A 98 13.73 0.01 -14.81
N VAL A 99 13.69 -1.32 -14.86
CA VAL A 99 14.28 -2.05 -15.97
C VAL A 99 13.13 -2.63 -16.79
N ASP A 100 12.99 -2.15 -18.00
CA ASP A 100 11.95 -2.62 -18.88
C ASP A 100 12.44 -3.78 -19.73
N PRO A 101 11.54 -4.67 -20.17
CA PRO A 101 11.94 -5.74 -21.08
C PRO A 101 12.54 -5.18 -22.35
N SER A 102 13.63 -5.79 -22.81
CA SER A 102 14.21 -5.39 -24.08
C SER A 102 13.24 -5.70 -25.21
N THR A 103 13.08 -4.74 -26.11
CA THR A 103 12.28 -4.93 -27.32
C THR A 103 13.24 -5.12 -28.48
N PRO A 104 13.16 -6.24 -29.20
CA PRO A 104 14.03 -6.45 -30.38
C PRO A 104 13.78 -5.40 -31.45
#